data_a786b1683a883063a7fb3f617ba1643f
#
_entry.id   a786b1683a883063a7fb3f617ba1643f
#
_cell.length_a   1.000
_cell.length_b   1.000
_cell.length_c   1.000
_cell.angle_alpha   90.00
_cell.angle_beta   90.00
_cell.angle_gamma   90.00
#
_symmetry.space_group_name_H-M   'P 1'
#
loop_
_entity.id
_entity.type
_entity.pdbx_description
1 polymer ?
#
loop_
_entity_poly.entity_id
_entity_poly.type
_entity_poly.pdbx_seq_one_letter_code
_entity_poly.pdbx_strand_id
1 'polypeptide(L)'
;MAILADCIHDLSDTISIALAWALEKVAQKDSTDSYSYGYQRFSILGAVIISVFVIIMAIVILSEAIPRLFSPEGVDAGGMLLVAILGIIFKSISVHRLHEGETFNEKAILIHQLGDIFEWVAILVLSIILMFWDGAPYLDPFVSIGIALWLIFNLARNLYKSL
;
A
#
# COMPACT_ATOMS: atom_id res chain seq x y z
N MET A 1 -13.71 -6.95 1.17
CA MET A 1 -12.33 -7.36 0.76
C MET A 1 -11.52 -6.20 0.26
N ALA A 2 -12.00 -5.35 -0.65
CA ALA A 2 -11.24 -4.21 -1.16
C ALA A 2 -10.70 -3.29 -0.04
N ILE A 3 -11.51 -2.96 0.98
CA ILE A 3 -11.06 -2.20 2.15
C ILE A 3 -9.93 -2.93 2.91
N LEU A 4 -10.03 -4.25 3.09
CA LEU A 4 -9.00 -5.01 3.78
C LEU A 4 -7.69 -5.00 2.98
N ALA A 5 -7.78 -5.14 1.65
CA ALA A 5 -6.63 -5.07 0.76
C ALA A 5 -5.94 -3.71 0.84
N ASP A 6 -6.71 -2.62 0.83
CA ASP A 6 -6.20 -1.26 0.93
C ASP A 6 -5.63 -0.95 2.33
N CYS A 7 -6.30 -1.38 3.42
CA CYS A 7 -5.75 -1.27 4.77
C CYS A 7 -4.42 -2.02 4.94
N ILE A 8 -4.28 -3.20 4.32
CA ILE A 8 -3.03 -3.96 4.32
C ILE A 8 -1.96 -3.23 3.51
N HIS A 9 -2.32 -2.61 2.38
CA HIS A 9 -1.44 -1.78 1.59
C HIS A 9 -0.92 -0.59 2.41
N ASP A 10 -1.80 0.19 3.01
CA ASP A 10 -1.44 1.33 3.86
C ASP A 10 -0.55 0.96 5.05
N LEU A 11 -0.84 -0.18 5.68
CA LEU A 11 0.00 -0.72 6.75
C LEU A 11 1.39 -1.09 6.24
N SER A 12 1.45 -1.71 5.05
CA SER A 12 2.72 -2.09 4.41
C SER A 12 3.57 -0.85 4.11
N ASP A 13 2.97 0.22 3.61
CA ASP A 13 3.64 1.48 3.32
C ASP A 13 4.16 2.14 4.58
N THR A 14 3.35 2.19 5.62
CA THR A 14 3.74 2.76 6.91
C THR A 14 4.94 2.02 7.51
N ILE A 15 4.92 0.68 7.49
CA ILE A 15 6.03 -0.16 7.97
C ILE A 15 7.26 0.04 7.08
N SER A 16 7.06 0.12 5.76
CA SER A 16 8.14 0.31 4.79
C SER A 16 8.87 1.63 5.00
N ILE A 17 8.12 2.72 5.18
CA ILE A 17 8.69 4.05 5.42
C ILE A 17 9.42 4.09 6.77
N ALA A 18 8.83 3.54 7.82
CA ALA A 18 9.45 3.49 9.15
C ALA A 18 10.75 2.67 9.13
N LEU A 19 10.75 1.52 8.47
CA LEU A 19 11.91 0.64 8.34
C LEU A 19 13.01 1.28 7.48
N ALA A 20 12.63 1.89 6.34
CA ALA A 20 13.56 2.61 5.47
C ALA A 20 14.25 3.74 6.23
N TRP A 21 13.50 4.53 6.99
CA TRP A 21 14.06 5.60 7.82
C TRP A 21 15.03 5.06 8.90
N ALA A 22 14.64 3.99 9.60
CA ALA A 22 15.45 3.39 10.64
C ALA A 22 16.78 2.82 10.10
N LEU A 23 16.72 2.11 8.96
CA LEU A 23 17.89 1.50 8.33
C LEU A 23 18.76 2.53 7.64
N GLU A 24 18.20 3.58 7.05
CA GLU A 24 18.94 4.69 6.49
C GLU A 24 19.74 5.42 7.58
N LYS A 25 19.15 5.63 8.76
CA LYS A 25 19.85 6.20 9.93
C LYS A 25 21.01 5.33 10.40
N VAL A 26 20.91 4.00 10.24
CA VAL A 26 22.01 3.07 10.51
C VAL A 26 23.06 3.15 9.39
N ALA A 27 22.64 3.21 8.12
CA ALA A 27 23.52 3.27 6.96
C ALA A 27 24.42 4.51 6.92
N GLN A 28 23.97 5.61 7.54
CA GLN A 28 24.73 6.87 7.64
C GLN A 28 25.81 6.87 8.72
N LYS A 29 25.97 5.78 9.49
CA LYS A 29 27.06 5.68 10.48
C LYS A 29 28.42 5.52 9.79
N ASP A 30 29.42 6.16 10.39
CA ASP A 30 30.81 6.05 9.92
C ASP A 30 31.32 4.60 9.95
N SER A 31 32.26 4.31 9.08
CA SER A 31 32.97 3.02 9.06
C SER A 31 33.71 2.77 10.38
N THR A 32 33.68 1.53 10.84
CA THR A 32 34.40 1.07 12.01
C THR A 32 35.40 -0.03 11.61
N ASP A 33 36.36 -0.38 12.49
CA ASP A 33 37.33 -1.45 12.24
C ASP A 33 36.66 -2.80 11.90
N SER A 34 35.44 -3.04 12.42
CA SER A 34 34.62 -4.23 12.15
C SER A 34 33.79 -4.12 10.87
N TYR A 35 33.53 -2.91 10.41
CA TYR A 35 32.74 -2.59 9.21
C TYR A 35 33.48 -1.60 8.31
N SER A 36 34.57 -2.07 7.71
CA SER A 36 35.50 -1.27 6.89
C SER A 36 34.83 -0.65 5.66
N TYR A 37 33.76 -1.25 5.13
CA TYR A 37 32.92 -0.71 4.05
C TYR A 37 31.73 0.12 4.55
N GLY A 38 31.67 0.43 5.85
CA GLY A 38 30.55 1.14 6.45
C GLY A 38 29.25 0.31 6.53
N TYR A 39 28.15 0.99 6.81
CA TYR A 39 26.85 0.38 7.05
C TYR A 39 25.89 0.48 5.84
N GLN A 40 26.37 0.88 4.65
CA GLN A 40 25.55 1.09 3.45
C GLN A 40 24.73 -0.15 3.05
N ARG A 41 25.20 -1.36 3.38
CA ARG A 41 24.46 -2.61 3.11
C ARG A 41 23.13 -2.73 3.87
N PHE A 42 22.94 -1.96 4.95
CA PHE A 42 21.69 -1.95 5.69
C PHE A 42 20.55 -1.30 4.90
N SER A 43 20.84 -0.36 3.99
CA SER A 43 19.84 0.19 3.07
C SER A 43 19.30 -0.89 2.12
N ILE A 44 20.19 -1.74 1.57
CA ILE A 44 19.79 -2.85 0.69
C ILE A 44 18.99 -3.90 1.48
N LEU A 45 19.40 -4.22 2.70
CA LEU A 45 18.68 -5.14 3.57
C LEU A 45 17.24 -4.65 3.83
N GLY A 46 17.07 -3.34 4.05
CA GLY A 46 15.76 -2.72 4.20
C GLY A 46 14.87 -2.95 2.99
N ALA A 47 15.38 -2.70 1.80
CA ALA A 47 14.64 -2.92 0.56
C ALA A 47 14.21 -4.39 0.39
N VAL A 48 15.07 -5.35 0.75
CA VAL A 48 14.74 -6.78 0.68
C VAL A 48 13.64 -7.14 1.68
N ILE A 49 13.73 -6.69 2.94
CA ILE A 49 12.73 -6.99 3.99
C ILE A 49 11.37 -6.42 3.58
N ILE A 50 11.33 -5.17 3.11
CA ILE A 50 10.09 -4.53 2.62
C ILE A 50 9.50 -5.33 1.46
N SER A 51 10.33 -5.75 0.50
CA SER A 51 9.89 -6.52 -0.66
C SER A 51 9.25 -7.84 -0.26
N VAL A 52 9.86 -8.57 0.67
CA VAL A 52 9.31 -9.83 1.20
C VAL A 52 7.98 -9.60 1.91
N PHE A 53 7.89 -8.53 2.71
CA PHE A 53 6.67 -8.18 3.44
C PHE A 53 5.51 -7.88 2.47
N VAL A 54 5.74 -7.06 1.44
CA VAL A 54 4.73 -6.72 0.41
C VAL A 54 4.25 -7.98 -0.35
N ILE A 55 5.17 -8.89 -0.69
CA ILE A 55 4.81 -10.16 -1.35
C ILE A 55 3.91 -11.00 -0.45
N ILE A 56 4.26 -11.14 0.82
CA ILE A 56 3.45 -11.92 1.77
C ILE A 56 2.04 -11.32 1.86
N MET A 57 1.92 -10.00 1.98
CA MET A 57 0.64 -9.31 2.06
C MET A 57 -0.20 -9.48 0.78
N ALA A 58 0.42 -9.37 -0.40
CA ALA A 58 -0.26 -9.62 -1.66
C ALA A 58 -0.77 -11.08 -1.78
N ILE A 59 0.00 -12.06 -1.30
CA ILE A 59 -0.43 -13.47 -1.26
C ILE A 59 -1.62 -13.64 -0.33
N VAL A 60 -1.62 -13.00 0.84
CA VAL A 60 -2.76 -13.05 1.79
C VAL A 60 -4.01 -12.49 1.12
N ILE A 61 -3.94 -11.31 0.49
CA ILE A 61 -5.07 -10.70 -0.23
C ILE A 61 -5.60 -11.64 -1.32
N LEU A 62 -4.70 -12.20 -2.14
CA LEU A 62 -5.09 -13.13 -3.22
C LEU A 62 -5.72 -14.41 -2.67
N SER A 63 -5.17 -14.98 -1.59
CA SER A 63 -5.69 -16.22 -0.98
C SER A 63 -7.12 -16.05 -0.45
N GLU A 64 -7.51 -14.85 -0.06
CA GLU A 64 -8.87 -14.56 0.39
C GLU A 64 -9.79 -14.07 -0.73
N ALA A 65 -9.27 -13.32 -1.70
CA ALA A 65 -10.08 -12.78 -2.78
C ALA A 65 -10.44 -13.82 -3.85
N ILE A 66 -9.54 -14.75 -4.17
CA ILE A 66 -9.78 -15.75 -5.20
C ILE A 66 -10.96 -16.70 -4.85
N PRO A 67 -11.07 -17.31 -3.65
CA PRO A 67 -12.22 -18.12 -3.28
C PRO A 67 -13.54 -17.37 -3.35
N ARG A 68 -13.56 -16.08 -3.05
CA ARG A 68 -14.76 -15.24 -3.11
C ARG A 68 -15.26 -14.94 -4.52
N LEU A 69 -14.44 -15.17 -5.55
CA LEU A 69 -14.91 -15.17 -6.94
C LEU A 69 -15.84 -16.35 -7.23
N PHE A 70 -15.63 -17.49 -6.57
CA PHE A 70 -16.43 -18.71 -6.77
C PHE A 70 -17.61 -18.81 -5.80
N SER A 71 -17.49 -18.17 -4.63
CA SER A 71 -18.51 -18.14 -3.59
C SER A 71 -18.61 -16.73 -3.01
N PRO A 72 -19.29 -15.81 -3.74
CA PRO A 72 -19.36 -14.42 -3.30
C PRO A 72 -20.17 -14.32 -2.01
N GLU A 73 -19.59 -13.69 -1.01
CA GLU A 73 -20.26 -13.35 0.25
C GLU A 73 -20.91 -11.98 0.13
N GLY A 74 -22.01 -11.78 0.87
CA GLY A 74 -22.63 -10.46 0.95
C GLY A 74 -21.66 -9.42 1.51
N VAL A 75 -21.55 -8.29 0.83
CA VAL A 75 -20.71 -7.16 1.24
C VAL A 75 -21.59 -6.14 1.95
N ASP A 76 -21.17 -5.71 3.14
CA ASP A 76 -21.79 -4.55 3.80
C ASP A 76 -21.36 -3.26 3.07
N ALA A 77 -22.10 -2.91 2.02
CA ALA A 77 -21.83 -1.73 1.21
C ALA A 77 -21.92 -0.43 2.02
N GLY A 78 -22.79 -0.37 3.03
CA GLY A 78 -22.93 0.79 3.91
C GLY A 78 -21.71 0.99 4.81
N GLY A 79 -21.24 -0.07 5.45
CA GLY A 79 -20.01 -0.05 6.23
C GLY A 79 -18.79 0.29 5.35
N MET A 80 -18.73 -0.26 4.15
CA MET A 80 -17.70 0.00 3.16
C MET A 80 -17.65 1.47 2.74
N LEU A 81 -18.82 2.07 2.49
CA LEU A 81 -18.96 3.49 2.15
C LEU A 81 -18.42 4.40 3.26
N LEU A 82 -18.79 4.12 4.51
CA LEU A 82 -18.37 4.90 5.67
C LEU A 82 -16.85 4.86 5.84
N VAL A 83 -16.25 3.66 5.75
CA VAL A 83 -14.80 3.50 5.88
C VAL A 83 -14.07 4.19 4.73
N ALA A 84 -14.58 4.11 3.49
CA ALA A 84 -14.00 4.78 2.33
C ALA A 84 -13.99 6.32 2.50
N ILE A 85 -15.08 6.90 3.00
CA ILE A 85 -15.14 8.34 3.29
C ILE A 85 -14.09 8.73 4.34
N LEU A 86 -13.98 7.96 5.43
CA LEU A 86 -12.97 8.20 6.46
C LEU A 86 -11.55 8.09 5.90
N GLY A 87 -11.26 7.08 5.08
CA GLY A 87 -9.97 6.89 4.42
C GLY A 87 -9.60 8.10 3.58
N ILE A 88 -10.50 8.59 2.73
CA ILE A 88 -10.29 9.78 1.91
C ILE A 88 -10.00 11.01 2.78
N ILE A 89 -10.74 11.21 3.87
CA ILE A 89 -10.53 12.35 4.78
C ILE A 89 -9.13 12.28 5.39
N PHE A 90 -8.73 11.14 5.97
CA PHE A 90 -7.41 10.99 6.60
C PHE A 90 -6.26 11.15 5.59
N LYS A 91 -6.37 10.54 4.41
CA LYS A 91 -5.38 10.68 3.34
C LYS A 91 -5.29 12.11 2.83
N SER A 92 -6.41 12.81 2.68
CA SER A 92 -6.43 14.21 2.26
C SER A 92 -5.75 15.13 3.28
N ILE A 93 -5.93 14.88 4.58
CA ILE A 93 -5.22 15.61 5.64
C ILE A 93 -3.71 15.34 5.55
N SER A 94 -3.31 14.10 5.31
CA SER A 94 -1.89 13.74 5.13
C SER A 94 -1.27 14.46 3.94
N VAL A 95 -1.94 14.45 2.79
CA VAL A 95 -1.50 15.17 1.57
C VAL A 95 -1.38 16.66 1.81
N HIS A 96 -2.35 17.26 2.50
CA HIS A 96 -2.31 18.70 2.81
C HIS A 96 -1.08 19.07 3.67
N ARG A 97 -0.74 18.23 4.65
CA ARG A 97 0.46 18.43 5.48
C ARG A 97 1.77 18.27 4.71
N LEU A 98 1.81 17.34 3.74
CA LEU A 98 3.00 17.10 2.91
C LEU A 98 3.18 18.14 1.81
N HIS A 99 2.11 18.82 1.38
CA HIS A 99 2.16 19.81 0.31
C HIS A 99 3.00 21.05 0.67
N GLU A 100 3.23 21.31 1.94
CA GLU A 100 4.09 22.41 2.44
C GLU A 100 5.59 22.08 2.34
N GLY A 101 5.95 20.84 1.97
CA GLY A 101 7.33 20.38 1.86
C GLY A 101 7.98 20.71 0.51
N GLU A 102 9.23 21.19 0.55
CA GLU A 102 9.99 21.60 -0.65
C GLU A 102 10.97 20.53 -1.15
N THR A 103 11.24 19.50 -0.37
CA THR A 103 12.26 18.48 -0.69
C THR A 103 11.80 17.50 -1.76
N PHE A 104 12.74 16.92 -2.50
CA PHE A 104 12.47 15.90 -3.52
C PHE A 104 11.78 14.66 -2.93
N ASN A 105 12.16 14.26 -1.71
CA ASN A 105 11.56 13.13 -1.01
C ASN A 105 10.10 13.41 -0.62
N GLU A 106 9.78 14.62 -0.16
CA GLU A 106 8.41 15.02 0.17
C GLU A 106 7.51 15.00 -1.06
N LYS A 107 8.01 15.44 -2.22
CA LYS A 107 7.27 15.36 -3.50
C LYS A 107 7.01 13.92 -3.93
N ALA A 108 7.98 13.02 -3.74
CA ALA A 108 7.80 11.60 -4.04
C ALA A 108 6.73 10.95 -3.16
N ILE A 109 6.74 11.25 -1.86
CA ILE A 109 5.73 10.80 -0.90
C ILE A 109 4.35 11.40 -1.24
N LEU A 110 4.29 12.67 -1.63
CA LEU A 110 3.05 13.34 -2.03
C LEU A 110 2.40 12.63 -3.23
N ILE A 111 3.18 12.31 -4.27
CA ILE A 111 2.69 11.61 -5.45
C ILE A 111 2.15 10.21 -5.08
N HIS A 112 2.82 9.52 -4.18
CA HIS A 112 2.38 8.23 -3.67
C HIS A 112 1.05 8.36 -2.92
N GLN A 113 0.95 9.28 -1.98
CA GLN A 113 -0.26 9.55 -1.20
C GLN A 113 -1.45 9.98 -2.08
N LEU A 114 -1.20 10.69 -3.18
CA LEU A 114 -2.25 10.99 -4.17
C LEU A 114 -2.74 9.72 -4.87
N GLY A 115 -1.84 8.77 -5.18
CA GLY A 115 -2.21 7.46 -5.69
C GLY A 115 -3.16 6.72 -4.75
N ASP A 116 -2.85 6.71 -3.45
CA ASP A 116 -3.68 6.07 -2.42
C ASP A 116 -5.08 6.70 -2.33
N ILE A 117 -5.18 8.04 -2.49
CA ILE A 117 -6.50 8.71 -2.54
C ILE A 117 -7.33 8.19 -3.72
N PHE A 118 -6.71 7.94 -4.89
CA PHE A 118 -7.43 7.35 -6.03
C PHE A 118 -7.93 5.94 -5.74
N GLU A 119 -7.18 5.13 -4.99
CA GLU A 119 -7.63 3.79 -4.56
C GLU A 119 -8.83 3.90 -3.62
N TRP A 120 -8.79 4.78 -2.63
CA TRP A 120 -9.94 5.04 -1.74
C TRP A 120 -11.17 5.59 -2.48
N VAL A 121 -10.97 6.42 -3.50
CA VAL A 121 -12.06 6.88 -4.38
C VAL A 121 -12.64 5.71 -5.18
N ALA A 122 -11.82 4.80 -5.68
CA ALA A 122 -12.29 3.61 -6.37
C ALA A 122 -13.12 2.70 -5.44
N ILE A 123 -12.69 2.52 -4.17
CA ILE A 123 -13.44 1.78 -3.14
C ILE A 123 -14.78 2.47 -2.83
N LEU A 124 -14.78 3.81 -2.75
CA LEU A 124 -15.99 4.59 -2.53
C LEU A 124 -16.99 4.40 -3.70
N VAL A 125 -16.53 4.50 -4.93
CA VAL A 125 -17.36 4.26 -6.12
C VAL A 125 -17.90 2.83 -6.11
N LEU A 126 -17.04 1.85 -5.80
CA LEU A 126 -17.45 0.45 -5.68
C LEU A 126 -18.53 0.27 -4.62
N SER A 127 -18.40 0.89 -3.44
CA SER A 127 -19.40 0.78 -2.37
C SER A 127 -20.75 1.37 -2.78
N ILE A 128 -20.75 2.48 -3.53
CA ILE A 128 -21.97 3.07 -4.09
C ILE A 128 -22.62 2.12 -5.10
N ILE A 129 -21.82 1.53 -6.00
CA ILE A 129 -22.35 0.56 -6.98
C ILE A 129 -23.00 -0.63 -6.27
N LEU A 130 -22.31 -1.20 -5.26
CA LEU A 130 -22.82 -2.33 -4.49
C LEU A 130 -24.08 -1.99 -3.68
N MET A 131 -24.26 -0.73 -3.27
CA MET A 131 -25.44 -0.27 -2.55
C MET A 131 -26.69 -0.21 -3.44
N PHE A 132 -26.52 0.11 -4.73
CA PHE A 132 -27.62 0.22 -5.69
C PHE A 132 -27.81 -1.02 -6.57
N TRP A 133 -26.85 -1.93 -6.57
CA TRP A 133 -26.86 -3.10 -7.44
C TRP A 133 -26.50 -4.38 -6.69
N ASP A 134 -27.50 -5.02 -6.10
CA ASP A 134 -27.36 -6.29 -5.36
C ASP A 134 -26.82 -7.47 -6.21
N GLY A 135 -26.79 -7.32 -7.53
CA GLY A 135 -26.33 -8.35 -8.48
C GLY A 135 -24.84 -8.37 -8.75
N ALA A 136 -24.03 -7.56 -8.05
CA ALA A 136 -22.61 -7.43 -8.37
C ALA A 136 -21.63 -7.82 -7.21
N PRO A 137 -21.88 -8.91 -6.44
CA PRO A 137 -21.00 -9.29 -5.32
C PRO A 137 -19.58 -9.68 -5.76
N TYR A 138 -19.38 -9.94 -7.06
CA TYR A 138 -18.07 -10.27 -7.63
C TYR A 138 -17.14 -9.06 -7.80
N LEU A 139 -17.70 -7.82 -7.81
CA LEU A 139 -16.87 -6.63 -8.06
C LEU A 139 -15.84 -6.41 -6.95
N ASP A 140 -16.22 -6.62 -5.68
CA ASP A 140 -15.30 -6.46 -4.55
C ASP A 140 -14.08 -7.39 -4.62
N PRO A 141 -14.19 -8.72 -4.86
CA PRO A 141 -13.04 -9.58 -5.09
C PRO A 141 -12.21 -9.19 -6.33
N PHE A 142 -12.85 -8.72 -7.41
CA PHE A 142 -12.13 -8.28 -8.61
C PHE A 142 -11.25 -7.07 -8.32
N VAL A 143 -11.77 -6.07 -7.60
CA VAL A 143 -11.01 -4.88 -7.20
C VAL A 143 -9.87 -5.28 -6.26
N SER A 144 -10.10 -6.16 -5.30
CA SER A 144 -9.08 -6.66 -4.37
C SER A 144 -7.92 -7.36 -5.09
N ILE A 145 -8.24 -8.21 -6.07
CA ILE A 145 -7.23 -8.88 -6.92
C ILE A 145 -6.47 -7.84 -7.75
N GLY A 146 -7.17 -6.85 -8.30
CA GLY A 146 -6.56 -5.75 -9.04
C GLY A 146 -5.53 -5.00 -8.21
N ILE A 147 -5.87 -4.63 -6.97
CA ILE A 147 -4.97 -3.98 -6.01
C ILE A 147 -3.76 -4.87 -5.71
N ALA A 148 -3.97 -6.15 -5.39
CA ALA A 148 -2.88 -7.08 -5.09
C ALA A 148 -1.90 -7.25 -6.27
N LEU A 149 -2.41 -7.39 -7.49
CA LEU A 149 -1.60 -7.49 -8.69
C LEU A 149 -0.83 -6.20 -8.97
N TRP A 150 -1.44 -5.06 -8.74
CA TRP A 150 -0.81 -3.75 -8.90
C TRP A 150 0.34 -3.56 -7.90
N LEU A 151 0.17 -3.99 -6.63
CA LEU A 151 1.23 -4.01 -5.61
C LEU A 151 2.43 -4.85 -6.05
N ILE A 152 2.18 -6.08 -6.52
CA ILE A 152 3.24 -6.97 -7.03
C ILE A 152 3.97 -6.34 -8.23
N PHE A 153 3.22 -5.74 -9.16
CA PHE A 153 3.79 -5.09 -10.33
C PHE A 153 4.67 -3.89 -9.95
N ASN A 154 4.20 -3.02 -9.05
CA ASN A 154 4.99 -1.89 -8.58
C ASN A 154 6.26 -2.32 -7.86
N LEU A 155 6.17 -3.37 -7.03
CA LEU A 155 7.33 -3.94 -6.36
C LEU A 155 8.36 -4.46 -7.38
N ALA A 156 7.93 -5.27 -8.34
CA ALA A 156 8.80 -5.82 -9.38
C ALA A 156 9.47 -4.71 -10.20
N ARG A 157 8.71 -3.67 -10.56
CA ARG A 157 9.24 -2.50 -11.28
C ARG A 157 10.27 -1.73 -10.46
N ASN A 158 10.04 -1.55 -9.16
CA ASN A 158 10.97 -0.84 -8.28
C ASN A 158 12.26 -1.64 -8.07
N LEU A 159 12.15 -2.96 -7.85
CA LEU A 159 13.32 -3.84 -7.76
C LEU A 159 14.14 -3.83 -9.04
N TYR A 160 13.50 -3.88 -10.21
CA TYR A 160 14.19 -3.84 -11.50
C TYR A 160 14.95 -2.52 -11.73
N LYS A 161 14.46 -1.39 -11.18
CA LYS A 161 15.12 -0.08 -11.30
C LYS A 161 16.25 0.10 -10.30
N SER A 162 16.28 -0.67 -9.22
CA SER A 162 17.30 -0.59 -8.15
C SER A 162 18.48 -1.54 -8.37
N LEU A 163 18.35 -2.47 -9.32
CA LEU A 163 19.42 -3.37 -9.80
C LEU A 163 20.16 -2.75 -11.00
#